data_ee806eb60a93f88990f89c6b01ce1897
#
_entry.id   ee806eb60a93f88990f89c6b01ce1897
#
_cell.length_a   1.000
_cell.length_b   1.000
_cell.length_c   1.000
_cell.angle_alpha   90.00
_cell.angle_beta   90.00
_cell.angle_gamma   90.00
#
_symmetry.space_group_name_H-M   'P 1'
#
loop_
_entity.id
_entity.type
_entity.pdbx_description
1 polymer ?
#
loop_
_entity_poly.entity_id
_entity_poly.type
_entity_poly.pdbx_seq_one_letter_code
_entity_poly.pdbx_strand_id
1 'polypeptide(L)'
;MQGPIFKIKALGHQIVFIGSVTLLEEICDQKRFRKCVTGPIVEIRHSVHNALFSAYDNEPIWGISHRIMAPLLSPTALQATFKGVRETASQLTAKWSQSSSSSQAIDITDALKRENVQVAVLCLFSQNINCLDGPEPPVMKAMERATLEAVKRPTRPRILNWLLYQRMFDQDTKTMRDFAADIVAKRKAQQDEENDMLHALLNAQDPETGASLNAEQVIDEIVTLLIGTSTAPNFLAFAFYYLLQNPQEIAKARDEIDSVIGPIDQFNQSHLSKLPYCEAILRESLRLSAAAPGFNIEPLPPPATTGPVTLAGGKYQVPANQIMIAVLASVNRDPTVFSEPNSFRPERMLGEAFDKLPAGAKKWFGNGKRECIGKLFAWQWAMVTLVTIVAEIDLDMANPKYQLKMDGAFNMKPLGLFVKVAPRGKGTTAE
;
A
#
# COMPACT_ATOMS: atom_id res chain seq x y z
N MET A 1 8.85 -13.30 -20.54
CA MET A 1 7.82 -12.23 -20.64
C MET A 1 7.02 -12.42 -21.92
N GLN A 2 5.70 -12.29 -21.88
CA GLN A 2 4.83 -12.50 -23.07
C GLN A 2 4.75 -11.27 -23.99
N GLY A 3 5.71 -10.32 -23.91
CA GLY A 3 5.74 -9.08 -24.66
C GLY A 3 5.15 -7.88 -23.91
N PRO A 4 5.19 -6.66 -24.51
CA PRO A 4 4.80 -5.41 -23.86
C PRO A 4 3.29 -5.27 -23.64
N ILE A 5 2.47 -5.99 -24.39
CA ILE A 5 1.02 -6.07 -24.30
C ILE A 5 0.56 -7.47 -24.72
N PHE A 6 -0.38 -8.03 -23.98
CA PHE A 6 -1.01 -9.31 -24.32
C PHE A 6 -2.46 -9.34 -23.83
N LYS A 7 -3.26 -10.26 -24.37
CA LYS A 7 -4.64 -10.44 -23.96
C LYS A 7 -4.92 -11.87 -23.54
N ILE A 8 -5.76 -12.02 -22.53
CA ILE A 8 -6.29 -13.30 -22.10
C ILE A 8 -7.80 -13.29 -22.29
N LYS A 9 -8.34 -14.40 -22.82
CA LYS A 9 -9.77 -14.67 -22.81
C LYS A 9 -10.04 -15.74 -21.76
N ALA A 10 -10.83 -15.42 -20.77
CA ALA A 10 -11.23 -16.34 -19.72
C ALA A 10 -12.69 -16.11 -19.34
N LEU A 11 -13.47 -17.17 -19.21
CA LEU A 11 -14.88 -17.16 -18.79
C LEU A 11 -15.76 -16.15 -19.58
N GLY A 12 -15.52 -16.03 -20.89
CA GLY A 12 -16.25 -15.08 -21.75
C GLY A 12 -15.77 -13.64 -21.71
N HIS A 13 -14.84 -13.32 -20.80
CA HIS A 13 -14.24 -11.98 -20.68
C HIS A 13 -12.90 -11.89 -21.39
N GLN A 14 -12.63 -10.75 -22.00
CA GLN A 14 -11.32 -10.40 -22.55
C GLN A 14 -10.68 -9.33 -21.69
N ILE A 15 -9.44 -9.60 -21.23
CA ILE A 15 -8.64 -8.68 -20.44
C ILE A 15 -7.33 -8.44 -21.19
N VAL A 16 -6.93 -7.18 -21.31
CA VAL A 16 -5.66 -6.76 -21.89
C VAL A 16 -4.69 -6.42 -20.76
N PHE A 17 -3.49 -6.90 -20.85
CA PHE A 17 -2.41 -6.69 -19.88
C PHE A 17 -1.32 -5.83 -20.51
N ILE A 18 -0.90 -4.79 -19.79
CA ILE A 18 0.15 -3.86 -20.19
C ILE A 18 1.36 -4.13 -19.31
N GLY A 19 2.49 -4.46 -19.95
CA GLY A 19 3.70 -4.90 -19.26
C GLY A 19 4.97 -4.12 -19.59
N SER A 20 4.90 -2.98 -20.30
CA SER A 20 6.06 -2.12 -20.59
C SER A 20 5.85 -0.71 -20.07
N VAL A 21 6.95 -0.03 -19.76
CA VAL A 21 6.96 1.36 -19.27
C VAL A 21 6.32 2.31 -20.28
N THR A 22 6.71 2.22 -21.56
CA THR A 22 6.20 3.09 -22.63
C THR A 22 4.68 3.01 -22.79
N LEU A 23 4.12 1.77 -22.81
CA LEU A 23 2.69 1.59 -22.93
C LEU A 23 1.97 2.04 -21.65
N LEU A 24 2.55 1.80 -20.48
CA LEU A 24 1.97 2.30 -19.23
C LEU A 24 1.89 3.82 -19.23
N GLU A 25 2.95 4.48 -19.66
CA GLU A 25 2.98 5.95 -19.77
C GLU A 25 1.88 6.46 -20.70
N GLU A 26 1.70 5.82 -21.86
CA GLU A 26 0.66 6.17 -22.82
C GLU A 26 -0.76 5.99 -22.25
N ILE A 27 -1.06 4.86 -21.59
CA ILE A 27 -2.40 4.64 -21.00
C ILE A 27 -2.65 5.44 -19.73
N CYS A 28 -1.63 6.09 -19.17
CA CYS A 28 -1.76 7.03 -18.06
C CYS A 28 -2.19 8.44 -18.50
N ASP A 29 -2.36 8.70 -19.80
CA ASP A 29 -2.91 9.96 -20.30
C ASP A 29 -4.40 10.08 -19.96
N GLN A 30 -4.73 10.93 -18.99
CA GLN A 30 -6.11 11.14 -18.50
C GLN A 30 -7.03 11.81 -19.52
N LYS A 31 -6.51 12.33 -20.64
CA LYS A 31 -7.32 12.84 -21.75
C LYS A 31 -7.89 11.72 -22.64
N ARG A 32 -7.30 10.52 -22.53
CA ARG A 32 -7.68 9.35 -23.33
C ARG A 32 -8.22 8.18 -22.48
N PHE A 33 -7.77 8.10 -21.24
CA PHE A 33 -8.00 6.95 -20.37
C PHE A 33 -8.41 7.39 -18.96
N ARG A 34 -9.08 6.49 -18.25
CA ARG A 34 -9.45 6.66 -16.84
C ARG A 34 -9.26 5.37 -16.05
N LYS A 35 -9.25 5.47 -14.71
CA LYS A 35 -9.34 4.29 -13.84
C LYS A 35 -10.64 3.53 -14.12
N CYS A 36 -10.56 2.23 -14.19
CA CYS A 36 -11.69 1.32 -14.29
C CYS A 36 -11.98 0.63 -12.96
N VAL A 37 -13.21 0.78 -12.46
CA VAL A 37 -13.70 0.04 -11.29
C VAL A 37 -14.28 -1.29 -11.78
N THR A 38 -13.54 -2.37 -11.66
CA THR A 38 -13.89 -3.69 -12.19
C THR A 38 -13.26 -4.83 -11.38
N GLY A 39 -13.72 -6.05 -11.62
CA GLY A 39 -13.17 -7.25 -10.98
C GLY A 39 -13.22 -7.19 -9.44
N PRO A 40 -12.11 -7.43 -8.76
CA PRO A 40 -12.06 -7.41 -7.30
C PRO A 40 -12.57 -6.13 -6.64
N ILE A 41 -12.40 -4.96 -7.30
CA ILE A 41 -12.85 -3.68 -6.75
C ILE A 41 -14.38 -3.61 -6.69
N VAL A 42 -15.07 -4.21 -7.65
CA VAL A 42 -16.55 -4.31 -7.64
C VAL A 42 -17.00 -5.19 -6.48
N GLU A 43 -16.30 -6.28 -6.20
CA GLU A 43 -16.64 -7.15 -5.07
C GLU A 43 -16.40 -6.48 -3.72
N ILE A 44 -15.37 -5.62 -3.61
CA ILE A 44 -15.11 -4.83 -2.38
C ILE A 44 -16.26 -3.84 -2.11
N ARG A 45 -17.00 -3.39 -3.12
CA ARG A 45 -18.21 -2.55 -2.93
C ARG A 45 -19.23 -3.19 -1.98
N HIS A 46 -19.22 -4.52 -1.84
CA HIS A 46 -20.05 -5.20 -0.84
C HIS A 46 -19.76 -4.74 0.60
N SER A 47 -18.51 -4.39 0.87
CA SER A 47 -18.07 -3.97 2.22
C SER A 47 -18.04 -2.45 2.43
N VAL A 48 -17.80 -1.68 1.36
CA VAL A 48 -17.56 -0.22 1.43
C VAL A 48 -18.46 0.59 0.49
N HIS A 49 -19.46 -0.03 -0.10
CA HIS A 49 -20.40 0.59 -1.05
C HIS A 49 -19.68 1.42 -2.13
N ASN A 50 -19.99 2.70 -2.24
CA ASN A 50 -19.38 3.63 -3.19
C ASN A 50 -18.34 4.58 -2.56
N ALA A 51 -17.59 4.08 -1.56
CA ALA A 51 -16.50 4.84 -0.96
C ALA A 51 -15.39 5.22 -1.96
N LEU A 52 -14.49 6.09 -1.55
CA LEU A 52 -13.42 6.68 -2.37
C LEU A 52 -12.69 5.66 -3.28
N PHE A 53 -12.37 4.47 -2.76
CA PHE A 53 -11.65 3.45 -3.53
C PHE A 53 -12.50 2.80 -4.61
N SER A 54 -13.77 2.53 -4.32
CA SER A 54 -14.69 1.72 -5.12
C SER A 54 -15.70 2.52 -5.94
N ALA A 55 -15.82 3.83 -5.73
CA ALA A 55 -16.74 4.69 -6.48
C ALA A 55 -16.44 4.71 -7.98
N TYR A 56 -17.49 4.60 -8.80
CA TYR A 56 -17.40 4.83 -10.25
C TYR A 56 -17.17 6.32 -10.55
N ASP A 57 -16.67 6.62 -11.74
CA ASP A 57 -16.38 8.01 -12.15
C ASP A 57 -17.61 8.92 -12.25
N ASN A 58 -18.79 8.35 -12.42
CA ASN A 58 -20.08 9.07 -12.46
C ASN A 58 -20.76 9.19 -11.09
N GLU A 59 -20.16 8.66 -10.03
CA GLU A 59 -20.67 8.79 -8.66
C GLU A 59 -20.04 10.02 -7.98
N PRO A 60 -20.85 11.05 -7.62
CA PRO A 60 -20.36 12.31 -7.04
C PRO A 60 -19.57 12.10 -5.75
N ILE A 61 -19.89 11.04 -5.01
CA ILE A 61 -19.29 10.71 -3.71
C ILE A 61 -17.77 10.61 -3.78
N TRP A 62 -17.19 10.13 -4.92
CA TRP A 62 -15.75 10.10 -5.09
C TRP A 62 -15.11 11.48 -4.87
N GLY A 63 -15.66 12.50 -5.53
CA GLY A 63 -15.16 13.88 -5.44
C GLY A 63 -15.33 14.45 -4.04
N ILE A 64 -16.50 14.22 -3.43
CA ILE A 64 -16.81 14.67 -2.08
C ILE A 64 -15.81 14.08 -1.06
N SER A 65 -15.71 12.75 -1.03
CA SER A 65 -14.78 12.05 -0.13
C SER A 65 -13.32 12.47 -0.36
N HIS A 66 -12.90 12.56 -1.63
CA HIS A 66 -11.53 12.97 -1.96
C HIS A 66 -11.20 14.38 -1.43
N ARG A 67 -12.09 15.37 -1.65
CA ARG A 67 -11.83 16.75 -1.24
C ARG A 67 -11.91 16.94 0.28
N ILE A 68 -12.68 16.12 0.98
CA ILE A 68 -12.70 16.08 2.45
C ILE A 68 -11.41 15.47 3.01
N MET A 69 -10.93 14.38 2.44
CA MET A 69 -9.83 13.59 2.99
C MET A 69 -8.44 14.07 2.56
N ALA A 70 -8.28 14.50 1.29
CA ALA A 70 -6.97 14.81 0.72
C ALA A 70 -6.18 15.89 1.46
N PRO A 71 -6.79 16.97 2.01
CA PRO A 71 -6.06 17.98 2.78
C PRO A 71 -5.31 17.40 3.99
N LEU A 72 -5.89 16.39 4.66
CA LEU A 72 -5.30 15.72 5.84
C LEU A 72 -4.18 14.74 5.50
N LEU A 73 -4.02 14.40 4.24
CA LEU A 73 -2.94 13.57 3.71
C LEU A 73 -1.91 14.39 2.91
N SER A 74 -1.98 15.72 3.02
CA SER A 74 -0.98 16.64 2.44
C SER A 74 0.35 16.57 3.20
N PRO A 75 1.48 16.94 2.58
CA PRO A 75 2.79 16.95 3.24
C PRO A 75 2.81 17.74 4.55
N THR A 76 2.09 18.87 4.62
CA THR A 76 2.00 19.70 5.82
C THR A 76 1.19 19.03 6.93
N ALA A 77 0.02 18.46 6.60
CA ALA A 77 -0.81 17.77 7.59
C ALA A 77 -0.11 16.53 8.16
N LEU A 78 0.62 15.78 7.32
CA LEU A 78 1.34 14.60 7.76
C LEU A 78 2.51 14.86 8.72
N GLN A 79 2.97 16.11 8.85
CA GLN A 79 3.98 16.43 9.87
C GLN A 79 3.47 16.13 11.28
N ALA A 80 2.19 16.33 11.54
CA ALA A 80 1.58 16.02 12.83
C ALA A 80 1.57 14.52 13.16
N THR A 81 1.54 13.65 12.15
CA THR A 81 1.52 12.19 12.36
C THR A 81 2.90 11.59 12.62
N PHE A 82 3.98 12.33 12.33
CA PHE A 82 5.36 11.82 12.48
C PHE A 82 5.62 11.26 13.89
N LYS A 83 5.22 11.98 14.92
CA LYS A 83 5.43 11.57 16.32
C LYS A 83 4.77 10.21 16.59
N GLY A 84 3.51 10.03 16.22
CA GLY A 84 2.79 8.76 16.42
C GLY A 84 3.43 7.59 15.66
N VAL A 85 3.86 7.82 14.42
CA VAL A 85 4.59 6.81 13.63
C VAL A 85 5.90 6.45 14.32
N ARG A 86 6.69 7.44 14.74
CA ARG A 86 8.01 7.23 15.37
C ARG A 86 7.90 6.49 16.69
N GLU A 87 6.95 6.89 17.55
CA GLU A 87 6.71 6.24 18.84
C GLU A 87 6.28 4.77 18.65
N THR A 88 5.41 4.49 17.70
CA THR A 88 4.95 3.12 17.44
C THR A 88 6.09 2.25 16.86
N ALA A 89 6.92 2.80 15.97
CA ALA A 89 8.11 2.10 15.47
C ALA A 89 9.11 1.80 16.62
N SER A 90 9.29 2.74 17.55
CA SER A 90 10.15 2.51 18.75
C SER A 90 9.57 1.46 19.69
N GLN A 91 8.25 1.39 19.86
CA GLN A 91 7.60 0.31 20.61
C GLN A 91 7.88 -1.05 19.97
N LEU A 92 7.84 -1.14 18.65
CA LEU A 92 8.15 -2.38 17.92
C LEU A 92 9.60 -2.81 18.15
N THR A 93 10.58 -1.91 18.01
CA THR A 93 12.00 -2.23 18.19
C THR A 93 12.34 -2.53 19.66
N ALA A 94 11.72 -1.85 20.61
CA ALA A 94 11.86 -2.16 22.03
C ALA A 94 11.33 -3.57 22.35
N LYS A 95 10.17 -3.94 21.81
CA LYS A 95 9.63 -5.30 21.95
C LYS A 95 10.56 -6.36 21.37
N TRP A 96 11.12 -6.12 20.18
CA TRP A 96 12.08 -7.03 19.57
C TRP A 96 13.37 -7.16 20.38
N SER A 97 13.87 -6.05 20.93
CA SER A 97 15.06 -6.05 21.78
C SER A 97 14.87 -6.87 23.07
N GLN A 98 13.69 -6.83 23.67
CA GLN A 98 13.34 -7.64 24.84
C GLN A 98 13.20 -9.13 24.49
N SER A 99 12.72 -9.46 23.29
CA SER A 99 12.55 -10.83 22.82
C SER A 99 13.86 -11.46 22.32
N SER A 100 14.93 -10.69 22.14
CA SER A 100 16.21 -11.16 21.60
C SER A 100 16.88 -12.28 22.41
N SER A 101 16.56 -12.39 23.71
CA SER A 101 17.03 -13.49 24.58
C SER A 101 16.35 -14.83 24.32
N SER A 102 15.23 -14.87 23.59
CA SER A 102 14.41 -16.08 23.41
C SER A 102 14.75 -16.94 22.19
N SER A 103 15.73 -16.59 21.36
CA SER A 103 16.05 -17.28 20.09
C SER A 103 14.84 -17.43 19.13
N GLN A 104 13.71 -16.81 19.44
CA GLN A 104 12.47 -16.98 18.68
C GLN A 104 12.52 -16.17 17.38
N ALA A 105 12.27 -16.84 16.26
CA ALA A 105 12.14 -16.18 14.98
C ALA A 105 10.82 -15.39 14.88
N ILE A 106 10.87 -14.18 14.34
CA ILE A 106 9.73 -13.27 14.19
C ILE A 106 9.26 -13.32 12.73
N ASP A 107 7.96 -13.48 12.50
CA ASP A 107 7.35 -13.18 11.20
C ASP A 107 7.33 -11.67 11.02
N ILE A 108 8.26 -11.16 10.19
CA ILE A 108 8.41 -9.71 9.99
C ILE A 108 7.20 -9.11 9.28
N THR A 109 6.53 -9.89 8.43
CA THR A 109 5.33 -9.41 7.71
C THR A 109 4.18 -9.18 8.68
N ASP A 110 3.94 -10.11 9.62
CA ASP A 110 2.91 -9.95 10.65
C ASP A 110 3.23 -8.81 11.61
N ALA A 111 4.49 -8.70 12.03
CA ALA A 111 4.91 -7.63 12.94
C ALA A 111 4.72 -6.23 12.33
N LEU A 112 5.13 -6.03 11.08
CA LEU A 112 4.93 -4.78 10.34
C LEU A 112 3.44 -4.49 10.07
N LYS A 113 2.64 -5.52 9.81
CA LYS A 113 1.20 -5.38 9.61
C LYS A 113 0.51 -4.86 10.89
N ARG A 114 0.87 -5.41 12.05
CA ARG A 114 0.34 -4.95 13.35
C ARG A 114 0.74 -3.51 13.65
N GLU A 115 2.01 -3.19 13.41
CA GLU A 115 2.54 -1.84 13.61
C GLU A 115 1.83 -0.83 12.71
N ASN A 116 1.68 -1.14 11.40
CA ASN A 116 1.03 -0.25 10.45
C ASN A 116 -0.45 -0.01 10.76
N VAL A 117 -1.19 -1.04 11.15
CA VAL A 117 -2.61 -0.88 11.54
C VAL A 117 -2.73 -0.05 12.81
N GLN A 118 -1.84 -0.24 13.80
CA GLN A 118 -1.81 0.60 14.99
C GLN A 118 -1.53 2.06 14.65
N VAL A 119 -0.52 2.32 13.83
CA VAL A 119 -0.18 3.66 13.35
C VAL A 119 -1.36 4.30 12.61
N ALA A 120 -2.00 3.57 11.72
CA ALA A 120 -3.13 4.12 10.95
C ALA A 120 -4.30 4.50 11.86
N VAL A 121 -4.68 3.64 12.80
CA VAL A 121 -5.79 3.94 13.72
C VAL A 121 -5.42 5.07 14.69
N LEU A 122 -4.17 5.12 15.16
CA LEU A 122 -3.68 6.19 16.02
C LEU A 122 -3.63 7.53 15.27
N CYS A 123 -3.00 7.57 14.10
CA CYS A 123 -2.75 8.83 13.39
C CYS A 123 -3.96 9.38 12.64
N LEU A 124 -4.85 8.50 12.15
CA LEU A 124 -6.02 8.93 11.37
C LEU A 124 -7.28 9.09 12.23
N PHE A 125 -7.37 8.39 13.36
CA PHE A 125 -8.58 8.36 14.18
C PHE A 125 -8.32 8.66 15.65
N SER A 126 -7.09 9.00 16.05
CA SER A 126 -6.66 9.32 17.42
C SER A 126 -7.03 8.23 18.44
N GLN A 127 -6.98 6.95 18.03
CA GLN A 127 -7.30 5.82 18.89
C GLN A 127 -6.17 4.81 18.95
N ASN A 128 -5.84 4.36 20.17
CA ASN A 128 -4.87 3.29 20.39
C ASN A 128 -5.61 1.94 20.54
N ILE A 129 -5.28 1.00 19.66
CA ILE A 129 -5.87 -0.35 19.65
C ILE A 129 -4.97 -1.41 20.27
N ASN A 130 -3.79 -1.02 20.78
CA ASN A 130 -2.80 -1.90 21.39
C ASN A 130 -2.47 -3.16 20.56
N CYS A 131 -2.32 -2.98 19.24
CA CYS A 131 -2.15 -4.08 18.29
C CYS A 131 -0.76 -4.75 18.42
N LEU A 132 0.24 -4.04 18.94
CA LEU A 132 1.60 -4.56 19.10
C LEU A 132 1.70 -5.55 20.27
N ASP A 133 1.07 -5.26 21.40
CA ASP A 133 1.20 -6.06 22.63
C ASP A 133 -0.01 -6.95 22.89
N GLY A 134 -1.16 -6.54 22.38
CA GLY A 134 -2.41 -7.26 22.49
C GLY A 134 -2.58 -8.41 21.49
N PRO A 135 -3.69 -9.13 21.57
CA PRO A 135 -4.08 -10.08 20.54
C PRO A 135 -4.34 -9.38 19.21
N GLU A 136 -4.19 -10.12 18.10
CA GLU A 136 -4.52 -9.58 16.79
C GLU A 136 -6.01 -9.17 16.73
N PRO A 137 -6.32 -7.89 16.46
CA PRO A 137 -7.69 -7.44 16.32
C PRO A 137 -8.44 -8.23 15.23
N PRO A 138 -9.69 -8.69 15.49
CA PRO A 138 -10.47 -9.49 14.52
C PRO A 138 -10.61 -8.82 13.13
N VAL A 139 -10.63 -7.49 13.09
CA VAL A 139 -10.73 -6.70 11.85
C VAL A 139 -9.57 -6.99 10.89
N MET A 140 -8.36 -7.26 11.37
CA MET A 140 -7.21 -7.54 10.52
C MET A 140 -7.41 -8.84 9.71
N LYS A 141 -7.88 -9.91 10.36
CA LYS A 141 -8.22 -11.17 9.68
C LYS A 141 -9.42 -11.01 8.75
N ALA A 142 -10.42 -10.24 9.16
CA ALA A 142 -11.59 -9.95 8.35
C ALA A 142 -11.20 -9.21 7.05
N MET A 143 -10.35 -8.18 7.13
CA MET A 143 -9.83 -7.46 5.95
C MET A 143 -9.06 -8.39 5.00
N GLU A 144 -8.19 -9.24 5.54
CA GLU A 144 -7.40 -10.17 4.72
C GLU A 144 -8.31 -11.19 4.00
N ARG A 145 -9.28 -11.79 4.71
CA ARG A 145 -10.22 -12.74 4.11
C ARG A 145 -11.16 -12.08 3.11
N ALA A 146 -11.72 -10.90 3.44
CA ALA A 146 -12.64 -10.20 2.56
C ALA A 146 -11.96 -9.74 1.26
N THR A 147 -10.74 -9.21 1.32
CA THR A 147 -9.99 -8.81 0.14
C THR A 147 -9.54 -10.01 -0.70
N LEU A 148 -9.13 -11.11 -0.08
CA LEU A 148 -8.84 -12.37 -0.77
C LEU A 148 -10.08 -12.95 -1.46
N GLU A 149 -11.22 -12.92 -0.78
CA GLU A 149 -12.50 -13.37 -1.34
C GLU A 149 -12.90 -12.49 -2.52
N ALA A 150 -12.78 -11.16 -2.42
CA ALA A 150 -13.05 -10.23 -3.51
C ALA A 150 -12.23 -10.54 -4.78
N VAL A 151 -10.98 -10.98 -4.63
CA VAL A 151 -10.14 -11.40 -5.77
C VAL A 151 -10.62 -12.70 -6.40
N LYS A 152 -11.11 -13.63 -5.59
CA LYS A 152 -11.53 -14.97 -6.05
C LYS A 152 -12.93 -14.97 -6.67
N ARG A 153 -13.85 -14.14 -6.19
CA ARG A 153 -15.27 -14.12 -6.60
C ARG A 153 -15.48 -13.95 -8.11
N PRO A 154 -14.81 -13.04 -8.81
CA PRO A 154 -14.96 -12.88 -10.26
C PRO A 154 -14.56 -14.11 -11.08
N THR A 155 -13.74 -15.00 -10.52
CA THR A 155 -13.26 -16.22 -11.21
C THR A 155 -14.09 -17.47 -10.93
N ARG A 156 -15.14 -17.33 -10.11
CA ARG A 156 -16.02 -18.44 -9.70
C ARG A 156 -17.46 -18.21 -10.20
N PRO A 157 -18.25 -19.28 -10.46
CA PRO A 157 -19.68 -19.17 -10.72
C PRO A 157 -20.41 -18.48 -9.56
N ARG A 158 -21.30 -17.56 -9.84
CA ARG A 158 -22.05 -16.79 -8.82
C ARG A 158 -22.78 -17.68 -7.81
N ILE A 159 -23.33 -18.82 -8.28
CA ILE A 159 -24.02 -19.76 -7.39
C ILE A 159 -23.08 -20.38 -6.34
N LEU A 160 -21.85 -20.69 -6.70
CA LEU A 160 -20.84 -21.17 -5.72
C LEU A 160 -20.45 -20.09 -4.73
N ASN A 161 -20.31 -18.86 -5.18
CA ASN A 161 -20.05 -17.72 -4.30
C ASN A 161 -21.18 -17.60 -3.25
N TRP A 162 -22.44 -17.67 -3.69
CA TRP A 162 -23.60 -17.58 -2.82
C TRP A 162 -23.70 -18.75 -1.84
N LEU A 163 -23.57 -19.98 -2.31
CA LEU A 163 -23.77 -21.18 -1.47
C LEU A 163 -22.65 -21.40 -0.45
N LEU A 164 -21.39 -21.18 -0.84
CA LEU A 164 -20.23 -21.63 -0.06
C LEU A 164 -19.47 -20.48 0.63
N TYR A 165 -19.49 -19.28 0.06
CA TYR A 165 -18.58 -18.20 0.48
C TYR A 165 -19.31 -16.94 0.97
N GLN A 166 -20.60 -16.75 0.63
CA GLN A 166 -21.31 -15.52 0.96
C GLN A 166 -21.37 -15.27 2.46
N ARG A 167 -21.75 -16.29 3.24
CA ARG A 167 -21.89 -16.14 4.69
C ARG A 167 -20.60 -15.65 5.37
N MET A 168 -19.45 -16.19 4.96
CA MET A 168 -18.16 -15.75 5.53
C MET A 168 -17.82 -14.34 5.09
N PHE A 169 -18.07 -14.01 3.82
CA PHE A 169 -17.84 -12.68 3.29
C PHE A 169 -18.71 -11.62 3.97
N ASP A 170 -19.97 -11.93 4.25
CA ASP A 170 -20.89 -11.06 5.02
C ASP A 170 -20.42 -10.89 6.47
N GLN A 171 -19.94 -11.95 7.10
CA GLN A 171 -19.41 -11.89 8.46
C GLN A 171 -18.14 -11.05 8.55
N ASP A 172 -17.22 -11.19 7.58
CA ASP A 172 -16.02 -10.38 7.51
C ASP A 172 -16.35 -8.91 7.25
N THR A 173 -17.28 -8.64 6.34
CA THR A 173 -17.82 -7.30 6.07
C THR A 173 -18.40 -6.70 7.35
N LYS A 174 -19.23 -7.44 8.05
CA LYS A 174 -19.81 -6.99 9.33
C LYS A 174 -18.72 -6.67 10.35
N THR A 175 -17.72 -7.54 10.51
CA THR A 175 -16.61 -7.32 11.45
C THR A 175 -15.85 -6.03 11.16
N MET A 176 -15.59 -5.72 9.88
CA MET A 176 -14.93 -4.47 9.49
C MET A 176 -15.80 -3.24 9.80
N ARG A 177 -17.09 -3.31 9.47
CA ARG A 177 -18.04 -2.21 9.69
C ARG A 177 -18.33 -1.98 11.18
N ASP A 178 -18.45 -3.05 11.98
CA ASP A 178 -18.59 -2.94 13.43
C ASP A 178 -17.38 -2.26 14.07
N PHE A 179 -16.17 -2.61 13.62
CA PHE A 179 -14.94 -1.95 14.09
C PHE A 179 -14.91 -0.45 13.73
N ALA A 180 -15.29 -0.09 12.51
CA ALA A 180 -15.41 1.31 12.11
C ALA A 180 -16.48 2.07 12.91
N ALA A 181 -17.63 1.43 13.18
CA ALA A 181 -18.69 1.98 14.01
C ALA A 181 -18.24 2.19 15.46
N ASP A 182 -17.44 1.28 16.03
CA ASP A 182 -16.85 1.41 17.36
C ASP A 182 -15.88 2.62 17.45
N ILE A 183 -15.06 2.83 16.41
CA ILE A 183 -14.20 4.03 16.31
C ILE A 183 -15.04 5.31 16.39
N VAL A 184 -16.12 5.39 15.62
CA VAL A 184 -17.04 6.54 15.63
C VAL A 184 -17.74 6.71 16.98
N ALA A 185 -18.23 5.61 17.56
CA ALA A 185 -18.92 5.63 18.84
C ALA A 185 -18.01 6.13 19.98
N LYS A 186 -16.78 5.64 20.03
CA LYS A 186 -15.77 6.09 21.02
C LYS A 186 -15.48 7.57 20.90
N ARG A 187 -15.28 8.11 19.67
CA ARG A 187 -15.08 9.55 19.45
C ARG A 187 -16.26 10.37 19.98
N LYS A 188 -17.49 9.95 19.68
CA LYS A 188 -18.70 10.66 20.14
C LYS A 188 -18.85 10.63 21.66
N ALA A 189 -18.45 9.52 22.31
CA ALA A 189 -18.52 9.39 23.76
C ALA A 189 -17.48 10.24 24.50
N GLN A 190 -16.30 10.42 23.92
CA GLN A 190 -15.19 11.17 24.53
C GLN A 190 -15.36 12.68 24.40
N GLN A 191 -16.27 13.16 23.55
CA GLN A 191 -16.45 14.59 23.21
C GLN A 191 -15.14 15.29 22.82
N ASP A 192 -14.23 14.53 22.23
CA ASP A 192 -12.89 14.97 21.89
C ASP A 192 -12.90 15.70 20.55
N GLU A 193 -12.29 16.90 20.51
CA GLU A 193 -12.23 17.77 19.33
C GLU A 193 -10.91 17.59 18.56
N GLU A 194 -10.36 16.37 18.54
CA GLU A 194 -9.16 16.07 17.76
C GLU A 194 -9.36 16.41 16.27
N ASN A 195 -8.46 17.23 15.75
CA ASN A 195 -8.49 17.64 14.32
C ASN A 195 -7.78 16.62 13.44
N ASP A 196 -8.36 15.43 13.33
CA ASP A 196 -7.85 14.29 12.57
C ASP A 196 -8.77 13.91 11.40
N MET A 197 -8.43 12.80 10.70
CA MET A 197 -9.23 12.28 9.61
C MET A 197 -10.66 11.95 10.03
N LEU A 198 -10.85 11.39 11.24
CA LEU A 198 -12.19 11.07 11.74
C LEU A 198 -13.05 12.33 11.96
N HIS A 199 -12.44 13.39 12.48
CA HIS A 199 -13.12 14.69 12.63
C HIS A 199 -13.58 15.22 11.26
N ALA A 200 -12.71 15.17 10.25
CA ALA A 200 -13.08 15.62 8.90
C ALA A 200 -14.19 14.77 8.28
N LEU A 201 -14.13 13.45 8.41
CA LEU A 201 -15.19 12.56 7.90
C LEU A 201 -16.55 12.83 8.56
N LEU A 202 -16.56 13.20 9.85
CA LEU A 202 -17.79 13.44 10.60
C LEU A 202 -18.38 14.84 10.37
N ASN A 203 -17.54 15.86 10.15
CA ASN A 203 -17.95 17.25 10.31
C ASN A 203 -17.68 18.13 9.07
N ALA A 204 -16.74 17.73 8.18
CA ALA A 204 -16.37 18.59 7.07
C ALA A 204 -17.44 18.62 5.98
N GLN A 205 -17.48 19.76 5.30
CA GLN A 205 -18.25 19.95 4.07
C GLN A 205 -17.31 19.98 2.87
N ASP A 206 -17.75 19.35 1.80
CA ASP A 206 -17.06 19.42 0.52
C ASP A 206 -17.02 20.88 0.03
N PRO A 207 -15.83 21.44 -0.23
CA PRO A 207 -15.71 22.85 -0.59
C PRO A 207 -16.32 23.22 -1.93
N GLU A 208 -16.60 22.24 -2.83
CA GLU A 208 -17.21 22.49 -4.13
C GLU A 208 -18.74 22.40 -4.10
N THR A 209 -19.29 21.47 -3.31
CA THR A 209 -20.73 21.19 -3.33
C THR A 209 -21.46 21.55 -2.05
N GLY A 210 -20.74 21.80 -0.96
CA GLY A 210 -21.30 21.99 0.39
C GLY A 210 -21.83 20.69 1.02
N ALA A 211 -21.69 19.54 0.37
CA ALA A 211 -22.19 18.28 0.88
C ALA A 211 -21.29 17.72 1.99
N SER A 212 -21.91 17.09 2.98
CA SER A 212 -21.22 16.30 4.02
C SER A 212 -21.45 14.81 3.80
N LEU A 213 -20.58 13.98 4.39
CA LEU A 213 -20.78 12.53 4.41
C LEU A 213 -21.89 12.19 5.42
N ASN A 214 -22.77 11.25 5.07
CA ASN A 214 -23.71 10.67 6.02
C ASN A 214 -23.03 9.59 6.88
N ALA A 215 -23.73 9.11 7.92
CA ALA A 215 -23.17 8.13 8.86
C ALA A 215 -22.68 6.84 8.20
N GLU A 216 -23.40 6.33 7.20
CA GLU A 216 -22.98 5.14 6.44
C GLU A 216 -21.73 5.40 5.62
N GLN A 217 -21.66 6.53 4.94
CA GLN A 217 -20.51 6.95 4.14
C GLN A 217 -19.26 7.14 5.00
N VAL A 218 -19.40 7.67 6.21
CA VAL A 218 -18.28 7.75 7.18
C VAL A 218 -17.73 6.36 7.50
N ILE A 219 -18.61 5.39 7.79
CA ILE A 219 -18.21 4.00 8.04
C ILE A 219 -17.52 3.41 6.79
N ASP A 220 -18.06 3.65 5.60
CA ASP A 220 -17.51 3.18 4.33
C ASP A 220 -16.09 3.70 4.10
N GLU A 221 -15.84 4.98 4.39
CA GLU A 221 -14.50 5.58 4.24
C GLU A 221 -13.52 5.07 5.30
N ILE A 222 -13.94 4.89 6.56
CA ILE A 222 -13.08 4.28 7.60
C ILE A 222 -12.66 2.87 7.17
N VAL A 223 -13.60 2.02 6.74
CA VAL A 223 -13.29 0.67 6.25
C VAL A 223 -12.38 0.74 5.01
N THR A 224 -12.61 1.69 4.11
CA THR A 224 -11.77 1.91 2.92
C THR A 224 -10.33 2.25 3.31
N LEU A 225 -10.14 3.15 4.27
CA LEU A 225 -8.81 3.52 4.79
C LEU A 225 -8.12 2.30 5.45
N LEU A 226 -8.86 1.53 6.27
CA LEU A 226 -8.33 0.32 6.90
C LEU A 226 -7.88 -0.73 5.86
N ILE A 227 -8.68 -1.00 4.82
CA ILE A 227 -8.30 -1.89 3.71
C ILE A 227 -7.01 -1.37 3.03
N GLY A 228 -6.91 -0.05 2.86
CA GLY A 228 -5.74 0.61 2.27
C GLY A 228 -4.45 0.35 3.04
N THR A 229 -4.51 0.15 4.36
CA THR A 229 -3.33 -0.11 5.19
C THR A 229 -2.64 -1.44 4.89
N SER A 230 -3.30 -2.37 4.23
CA SER A 230 -2.80 -3.74 4.03
C SER A 230 -1.61 -3.87 3.08
N THR A 231 -1.33 -2.85 2.25
CA THR A 231 -0.28 -2.92 1.22
C THR A 231 1.10 -2.48 1.72
N ALA A 232 1.14 -1.42 2.53
CA ALA A 232 2.40 -0.83 2.99
C ALA A 232 3.28 -1.80 3.82
N PRO A 233 2.76 -2.60 4.76
CA PRO A 233 3.59 -3.53 5.51
C PRO A 233 4.18 -4.64 4.64
N ASN A 234 3.46 -5.09 3.62
CA ASN A 234 3.98 -6.06 2.67
C ASN A 234 5.16 -5.48 1.87
N PHE A 235 5.01 -4.24 1.42
CA PHE A 235 6.07 -3.51 0.74
C PHE A 235 7.33 -3.39 1.61
N LEU A 236 7.19 -3.00 2.88
CA LEU A 236 8.32 -2.87 3.78
C LEU A 236 8.93 -4.23 4.14
N ALA A 237 8.14 -5.29 4.26
CA ALA A 237 8.64 -6.65 4.45
C ALA A 237 9.51 -7.10 3.25
N PHE A 238 9.13 -6.77 2.02
CA PHE A 238 9.99 -6.99 0.85
C PHE A 238 11.28 -6.16 0.93
N ALA A 239 11.24 -4.92 1.42
CA ALA A 239 12.44 -4.11 1.60
C ALA A 239 13.43 -4.80 2.55
N PHE A 240 12.97 -5.30 3.68
CA PHE A 240 13.80 -6.06 4.59
C PHE A 240 14.30 -7.38 3.98
N TYR A 241 13.49 -8.09 3.19
CA TYR A 241 13.98 -9.25 2.45
C TYR A 241 15.17 -8.90 1.55
N TYR A 242 15.05 -7.84 0.74
CA TYR A 242 16.14 -7.43 -0.15
C TYR A 242 17.36 -6.93 0.62
N LEU A 243 17.19 -6.22 1.71
CA LEU A 243 18.28 -5.79 2.58
C LEU A 243 19.03 -6.99 3.19
N LEU A 244 18.31 -7.99 3.68
CA LEU A 244 18.89 -9.21 4.25
C LEU A 244 19.62 -10.08 3.20
N GLN A 245 19.26 -9.98 1.92
CA GLN A 245 20.00 -10.60 0.83
C GLN A 245 21.21 -9.77 0.38
N ASN A 246 21.31 -8.50 0.81
CA ASN A 246 22.35 -7.55 0.41
C ASN A 246 22.85 -6.77 1.63
N PRO A 247 23.60 -7.42 2.58
CA PRO A 247 23.99 -6.80 3.84
C PRO A 247 24.81 -5.50 3.70
N GLN A 248 25.54 -5.36 2.58
CA GLN A 248 26.27 -4.12 2.28
C GLN A 248 25.32 -2.90 2.12
N GLU A 249 24.05 -3.13 1.73
CA GLU A 249 23.07 -2.05 1.61
C GLU A 249 22.54 -1.60 2.99
N ILE A 250 22.50 -2.53 3.95
CA ILE A 250 22.21 -2.20 5.36
C ILE A 250 23.32 -1.33 5.93
N ALA A 251 24.59 -1.67 5.64
CA ALA A 251 25.74 -0.88 6.11
C ALA A 251 25.67 0.56 5.58
N LYS A 252 25.45 0.75 4.27
CA LYS A 252 25.31 2.08 3.66
C LYS A 252 24.14 2.87 4.27
N ALA A 253 23.01 2.22 4.51
CA ALA A 253 21.85 2.86 5.16
C ALA A 253 22.19 3.29 6.58
N ARG A 254 22.91 2.47 7.34
CA ARG A 254 23.38 2.81 8.69
C ARG A 254 24.36 3.98 8.70
N ASP A 255 25.31 4.01 7.76
CA ASP A 255 26.26 5.11 7.62
C ASP A 255 25.53 6.43 7.34
N GLU A 256 24.50 6.42 6.49
CA GLU A 256 23.65 7.58 6.23
C GLU A 256 22.87 8.00 7.49
N ILE A 257 22.21 7.06 8.17
CA ILE A 257 21.42 7.33 9.37
C ILE A 257 22.31 7.91 10.49
N ASP A 258 23.46 7.28 10.76
CA ASP A 258 24.39 7.70 11.80
C ASP A 258 24.98 9.09 11.52
N SER A 259 25.26 9.40 10.23
CA SER A 259 25.80 10.70 9.85
C SER A 259 24.77 11.84 9.86
N VAL A 260 23.49 11.54 9.53
CA VAL A 260 22.45 12.56 9.38
C VAL A 260 21.68 12.78 10.69
N ILE A 261 21.42 11.72 11.43
CA ILE A 261 20.59 11.77 12.64
C ILE A 261 21.47 11.74 13.90
N GLY A 262 22.55 10.95 13.90
CA GLY A 262 23.29 10.60 15.11
C GLY A 262 22.48 9.67 16.02
N PRO A 263 22.39 9.97 17.33
CA PRO A 263 21.56 9.18 18.24
C PRO A 263 20.11 9.18 17.80
N ILE A 264 19.49 8.00 17.73
CA ILE A 264 18.17 7.81 17.11
C ILE A 264 17.02 8.51 17.86
N ASP A 265 17.21 8.86 19.12
CA ASP A 265 16.28 9.67 19.90
C ASP A 265 16.12 11.10 19.36
N GLN A 266 17.11 11.58 18.58
CA GLN A 266 17.05 12.88 17.90
C GLN A 266 16.31 12.82 16.57
N PHE A 267 15.88 11.65 16.13
CA PHE A 267 15.18 11.49 14.85
C PHE A 267 13.87 12.26 14.82
N ASN A 268 13.75 13.17 13.89
CA ASN A 268 12.58 14.02 13.69
C ASN A 268 12.22 14.19 12.21
N GLN A 269 11.07 14.80 11.94
CA GLN A 269 10.52 14.98 10.59
C GLN A 269 11.51 15.62 9.60
N SER A 270 12.34 16.57 10.05
CA SER A 270 13.25 17.27 9.13
C SER A 270 14.39 16.40 8.59
N HIS A 271 14.64 15.26 9.21
CA HIS A 271 15.65 14.31 8.75
C HIS A 271 15.18 13.48 7.56
N LEU A 272 13.85 13.28 7.36
CA LEU A 272 13.34 12.41 6.31
C LEU A 272 13.84 12.80 4.90
N SER A 273 13.90 14.11 4.61
CA SER A 273 14.38 14.61 3.33
C SER A 273 15.90 14.53 3.15
N LYS A 274 16.62 14.20 4.21
CA LYS A 274 18.09 14.11 4.24
C LYS A 274 18.61 12.67 4.22
N LEU A 275 17.72 11.71 4.00
CA LEU A 275 18.02 10.27 3.95
C LEU A 275 17.76 9.68 2.54
N PRO A 276 18.45 10.19 1.51
CA PRO A 276 18.21 9.77 0.13
C PRO A 276 18.53 8.30 -0.12
N TYR A 277 19.47 7.70 0.62
CA TYR A 277 19.79 6.28 0.45
C TYR A 277 18.70 5.37 1.02
N CYS A 278 18.21 5.67 2.21
CA CYS A 278 17.04 4.98 2.78
C CYS A 278 15.82 5.11 1.86
N GLU A 279 15.60 6.28 1.28
CA GLU A 279 14.54 6.49 0.29
C GLU A 279 14.77 5.65 -0.98
N ALA A 280 16.00 5.56 -1.47
CA ALA A 280 16.35 4.76 -2.64
C ALA A 280 16.14 3.25 -2.39
N ILE A 281 16.44 2.75 -1.20
CA ILE A 281 16.12 1.39 -0.77
C ILE A 281 14.61 1.12 -0.90
N LEU A 282 13.77 2.02 -0.41
CA LEU A 282 12.33 1.86 -0.50
C LEU A 282 11.84 1.93 -1.95
N ARG A 283 12.33 2.85 -2.77
CA ARG A 283 11.98 2.96 -4.20
C ARG A 283 12.33 1.68 -4.96
N GLU A 284 13.54 1.16 -4.75
CA GLU A 284 13.99 -0.07 -5.42
C GLU A 284 13.21 -1.30 -4.94
N SER A 285 12.87 -1.33 -3.65
CA SER A 285 12.00 -2.37 -3.08
C SER A 285 10.60 -2.34 -3.68
N LEU A 286 9.98 -1.16 -3.84
CA LEU A 286 8.70 -1.00 -4.54
C LEU A 286 8.77 -1.49 -5.99
N ARG A 287 9.84 -1.16 -6.68
CA ARG A 287 10.07 -1.63 -8.06
C ARG A 287 10.06 -3.15 -8.13
N LEU A 288 10.80 -3.81 -7.24
CA LEU A 288 10.96 -5.27 -7.28
C LEU A 288 9.79 -6.04 -6.68
N SER A 289 9.15 -5.53 -5.62
CA SER A 289 8.08 -6.24 -4.92
C SER A 289 6.77 -6.25 -5.70
N ALA A 290 6.44 -5.14 -6.38
CA ALA A 290 5.10 -4.90 -6.90
C ALA A 290 4.01 -5.25 -5.85
N ALA A 291 4.17 -4.74 -4.60
CA ALA A 291 3.26 -5.02 -3.49
C ALA A 291 1.80 -4.73 -3.86
N ALA A 292 1.53 -3.65 -4.61
CA ALA A 292 0.33 -3.50 -5.41
C ALA A 292 0.60 -4.13 -6.79
N PRO A 293 -0.08 -5.22 -7.19
CA PRO A 293 0.27 -5.95 -8.43
C PRO A 293 -0.02 -5.16 -9.70
N GLY A 294 -0.92 -4.18 -9.63
CA GLY A 294 -1.29 -3.35 -10.76
C GLY A 294 -2.54 -2.52 -10.51
N PHE A 295 -3.02 -1.86 -11.56
CA PHE A 295 -4.26 -1.10 -11.53
C PHE A 295 -4.99 -1.16 -12.88
N ASN A 296 -6.31 -0.95 -12.82
CA ASN A 296 -7.19 -1.09 -13.97
C ASN A 296 -7.44 0.26 -14.63
N ILE A 297 -7.32 0.28 -15.96
CA ILE A 297 -7.54 1.45 -16.81
C ILE A 297 -8.46 1.05 -17.96
N GLU A 298 -9.28 1.98 -18.42
CA GLU A 298 -10.11 1.84 -19.64
C GLU A 298 -10.04 3.12 -20.47
N PRO A 299 -10.29 3.06 -21.79
CA PRO A 299 -10.51 4.26 -22.60
C PRO A 299 -11.67 5.09 -22.05
N LEU A 300 -11.62 6.41 -22.21
CA LEU A 300 -12.74 7.27 -21.87
C LEU A 300 -13.99 6.86 -22.68
N PRO A 301 -15.20 6.91 -22.05
CA PRO A 301 -16.43 6.58 -22.75
C PRO A 301 -16.82 7.67 -23.79
N PRO A 302 -17.75 7.36 -24.71
CA PRO A 302 -18.35 8.37 -25.57
C PRO A 302 -18.91 9.56 -24.76
N PRO A 303 -18.88 10.80 -25.30
CA PRO A 303 -18.45 11.15 -26.66
C PRO A 303 -16.93 11.29 -26.83
N ALA A 304 -16.12 11.18 -25.77
CA ALA A 304 -14.66 11.37 -25.82
C ALA A 304 -13.98 10.29 -26.70
N THR A 305 -14.51 9.06 -26.72
CA THR A 305 -13.99 7.98 -27.55
C THR A 305 -15.12 7.25 -28.24
N THR A 306 -15.15 7.33 -29.58
CA THR A 306 -16.23 6.76 -30.43
C THR A 306 -15.82 5.49 -31.19
N GLY A 307 -14.55 5.09 -31.11
CA GLY A 307 -14.00 3.92 -31.82
C GLY A 307 -12.85 3.28 -31.08
N PRO A 308 -12.16 2.32 -31.68
CA PRO A 308 -10.97 1.69 -31.09
C PRO A 308 -9.88 2.75 -30.81
N VAL A 309 -9.24 2.62 -29.68
CA VAL A 309 -8.10 3.46 -29.31
C VAL A 309 -6.83 2.79 -29.81
N THR A 310 -5.96 3.56 -30.45
CA THR A 310 -4.64 3.08 -30.88
C THR A 310 -3.57 3.33 -29.84
N LEU A 311 -2.64 2.40 -29.70
CA LEU A 311 -1.48 2.49 -28.82
C LEU A 311 -0.20 2.24 -29.63
N ALA A 312 0.94 2.75 -29.09
CA ALA A 312 2.26 2.65 -29.72
C ALA A 312 2.28 3.12 -31.18
N GLY A 313 1.77 4.34 -31.42
CA GLY A 313 1.75 4.92 -32.76
C GLY A 313 0.89 4.15 -33.77
N GLY A 314 -0.15 3.46 -33.33
CA GLY A 314 -1.06 2.67 -34.18
C GLY A 314 -0.73 1.18 -34.27
N LYS A 315 0.34 0.72 -33.63
CA LYS A 315 0.75 -0.69 -33.64
C LYS A 315 -0.29 -1.62 -32.99
N TYR A 316 -1.00 -1.13 -31.99
CA TYR A 316 -2.04 -1.89 -31.30
C TYR A 316 -3.37 -1.14 -31.35
N GLN A 317 -4.46 -1.89 -31.48
CA GLN A 317 -5.81 -1.37 -31.40
C GLN A 317 -6.55 -2.00 -30.23
N VAL A 318 -7.15 -1.17 -29.39
CA VAL A 318 -7.90 -1.57 -28.19
C VAL A 318 -9.34 -1.07 -28.34
N PRO A 319 -10.37 -1.93 -28.20
CA PRO A 319 -11.76 -1.49 -28.23
C PRO A 319 -12.05 -0.39 -27.23
N ALA A 320 -13.02 0.50 -27.55
CA ALA A 320 -13.35 1.67 -26.72
C ALA A 320 -13.77 1.33 -25.27
N ASN A 321 -14.26 0.13 -25.03
CA ASN A 321 -14.71 -0.34 -23.72
C ASN A 321 -13.80 -1.41 -23.12
N GLN A 322 -12.57 -1.54 -23.63
CA GLN A 322 -11.67 -2.59 -23.22
C GLN A 322 -10.99 -2.26 -21.91
N ILE A 323 -11.17 -3.13 -20.93
CA ILE A 323 -10.43 -3.08 -19.66
C ILE A 323 -8.98 -3.50 -19.91
N MET A 324 -8.07 -2.68 -19.42
CA MET A 324 -6.62 -2.95 -19.42
C MET A 324 -6.11 -2.99 -17.99
N ILE A 325 -5.21 -3.92 -17.70
CA ILE A 325 -4.53 -4.03 -16.42
C ILE A 325 -3.05 -3.69 -16.61
N ALA A 326 -2.59 -2.65 -15.95
CA ALA A 326 -1.17 -2.36 -15.80
C ALA A 326 -0.55 -3.38 -14.86
N VAL A 327 0.39 -4.22 -15.36
CA VAL A 327 1.07 -5.24 -14.58
C VAL A 327 2.39 -4.69 -14.07
N LEU A 328 2.39 -4.16 -12.85
CA LEU A 328 3.56 -3.48 -12.29
C LEU A 328 4.76 -4.39 -12.16
N ALA A 329 4.57 -5.67 -11.86
CA ALA A 329 5.66 -6.63 -11.81
C ALA A 329 6.44 -6.76 -13.16
N SER A 330 5.76 -6.58 -14.28
CA SER A 330 6.37 -6.57 -15.62
C SER A 330 6.96 -5.20 -15.97
N VAL A 331 6.16 -4.14 -15.79
CA VAL A 331 6.58 -2.74 -16.06
C VAL A 331 7.84 -2.39 -15.28
N ASN A 332 7.88 -2.71 -14.00
CA ASN A 332 9.00 -2.42 -13.11
C ASN A 332 10.28 -3.23 -13.43
N ARG A 333 10.17 -4.22 -14.32
CA ARG A 333 11.28 -5.03 -14.82
C ARG A 333 11.50 -4.88 -16.32
N ASP A 334 11.00 -3.79 -16.91
CA ASP A 334 11.18 -3.49 -18.32
C ASP A 334 12.68 -3.33 -18.61
N PRO A 335 13.31 -4.25 -19.40
CA PRO A 335 14.75 -4.21 -19.64
C PRO A 335 15.17 -3.04 -20.54
N THR A 336 14.23 -2.37 -21.18
CA THR A 336 14.51 -1.16 -21.96
C THR A 336 14.77 0.07 -21.08
N VAL A 337 14.35 -0.01 -19.80
CA VAL A 337 14.51 1.06 -18.81
C VAL A 337 15.47 0.65 -17.69
N PHE A 338 15.38 -0.61 -17.23
CA PHE A 338 16.17 -1.09 -16.11
C PHE A 338 17.21 -2.13 -16.57
N SER A 339 18.48 -1.76 -16.58
CA SER A 339 19.57 -2.74 -16.73
C SER A 339 19.54 -3.69 -15.52
N GLU A 340 19.81 -4.98 -15.74
CA GLU A 340 19.73 -6.01 -14.69
C GLU A 340 18.41 -5.89 -13.87
N PRO A 341 17.24 -6.06 -14.52
CA PRO A 341 15.96 -5.66 -13.96
C PRO A 341 15.54 -6.44 -12.72
N ASN A 342 16.17 -7.58 -12.45
CA ASN A 342 15.90 -8.40 -11.27
C ASN A 342 16.86 -8.17 -10.09
N SER A 343 17.94 -7.41 -10.30
CA SER A 343 18.92 -7.10 -9.26
C SER A 343 18.42 -5.95 -8.39
N PHE A 344 18.62 -6.08 -7.07
CA PHE A 344 18.35 -5.02 -6.11
C PHE A 344 19.53 -4.05 -6.09
N ARG A 345 19.31 -2.84 -6.57
CA ARG A 345 20.33 -1.81 -6.73
C ARG A 345 19.76 -0.44 -6.37
N PRO A 346 19.80 -0.04 -5.08
CA PRO A 346 19.27 1.24 -4.62
C PRO A 346 19.85 2.46 -5.36
N GLU A 347 21.11 2.38 -5.83
CA GLU A 347 21.79 3.48 -6.50
C GLU A 347 21.06 3.98 -7.76
N ARG A 348 20.30 3.10 -8.44
CA ARG A 348 19.48 3.51 -9.60
C ARG A 348 18.30 4.42 -9.24
N MET A 349 17.97 4.49 -7.95
CA MET A 349 16.86 5.27 -7.38
C MET A 349 17.34 6.54 -6.67
N LEU A 350 18.61 6.90 -6.79
CA LEU A 350 19.20 8.10 -6.21
C LEU A 350 19.19 9.28 -7.19
N GLY A 351 18.86 10.48 -6.69
CA GLY A 351 19.06 11.78 -7.33
C GLY A 351 18.76 11.76 -8.83
N GLU A 352 19.73 12.19 -9.61
CA GLU A 352 19.61 12.33 -11.07
C GLU A 352 19.28 11.02 -11.80
N ALA A 353 19.76 9.88 -11.28
CA ALA A 353 19.43 8.56 -11.87
C ALA A 353 17.93 8.26 -11.75
N PHE A 354 17.32 8.55 -10.60
CA PHE A 354 15.89 8.45 -10.41
C PHE A 354 15.11 9.49 -11.21
N ASP A 355 15.59 10.72 -11.23
CA ASP A 355 14.89 11.83 -11.92
C ASP A 355 14.76 11.57 -13.42
N LYS A 356 15.78 10.97 -14.05
CA LYS A 356 15.81 10.59 -15.47
C LYS A 356 14.91 9.39 -15.82
N LEU A 357 14.42 8.62 -14.85
CA LEU A 357 13.50 7.53 -15.15
C LEU A 357 12.21 8.07 -15.79
N PRO A 358 11.68 7.39 -16.84
CA PRO A 358 10.40 7.74 -17.44
C PRO A 358 9.28 7.79 -16.41
N ALA A 359 8.28 8.65 -16.62
CA ALA A 359 7.16 8.79 -15.70
C ALA A 359 6.38 7.46 -15.52
N GLY A 360 6.27 6.66 -16.58
CA GLY A 360 5.66 5.32 -16.55
C GLY A 360 6.37 4.34 -15.60
N ALA A 361 7.67 4.52 -15.37
CA ALA A 361 8.47 3.69 -14.44
C ALA A 361 8.25 4.03 -12.96
N LYS A 362 7.51 5.11 -12.66
CA LYS A 362 7.28 5.64 -11.29
C LYS A 362 5.81 5.53 -10.85
N LYS A 363 5.00 4.71 -11.53
CA LYS A 363 3.55 4.61 -11.31
C LYS A 363 3.15 3.58 -10.24
N TRP A 364 3.94 3.40 -9.22
CA TRP A 364 3.72 2.39 -8.15
C TRP A 364 2.46 2.63 -7.32
N PHE A 365 1.99 3.87 -7.25
CA PHE A 365 0.79 4.29 -6.52
C PHE A 365 -0.39 4.59 -7.44
N GLY A 366 -0.35 4.15 -8.70
CA GLY A 366 -1.40 4.45 -9.68
C GLY A 366 -1.15 5.73 -10.46
N ASN A 367 -2.21 6.38 -10.92
CA ASN A 367 -2.11 7.53 -11.83
C ASN A 367 -3.23 8.55 -11.67
N GLY A 368 -2.86 9.83 -11.86
CA GLY A 368 -3.77 10.96 -12.02
C GLY A 368 -4.68 11.20 -10.82
N LYS A 369 -5.91 11.67 -11.06
CA LYS A 369 -6.87 11.98 -9.99
C LYS A 369 -7.22 10.80 -9.08
N ARG A 370 -6.98 9.58 -9.54
CA ARG A 370 -7.24 8.32 -8.80
C ARG A 370 -5.94 7.68 -8.28
N GLU A 371 -4.83 8.42 -8.27
CA GLU A 371 -3.61 7.97 -7.56
C GLU A 371 -3.93 7.69 -6.09
N CYS A 372 -3.17 6.79 -5.47
CA CYS A 372 -3.39 6.42 -4.07
C CYS A 372 -3.38 7.66 -3.16
N ILE A 373 -4.49 7.91 -2.49
CA ILE A 373 -4.63 9.05 -1.57
C ILE A 373 -3.69 8.93 -0.37
N GLY A 374 -3.43 7.70 0.10
CA GLY A 374 -2.55 7.39 1.22
C GLY A 374 -1.05 7.33 0.88
N LYS A 375 -0.65 7.69 -0.35
CA LYS A 375 0.74 7.58 -0.84
C LYS A 375 1.75 8.21 0.12
N LEU A 376 1.54 9.45 0.51
CA LEU A 376 2.47 10.19 1.36
C LEU A 376 2.49 9.66 2.81
N PHE A 377 1.34 9.25 3.33
CA PHE A 377 1.24 8.62 4.64
C PHE A 377 1.98 7.28 4.69
N ALA A 378 1.74 6.42 3.70
CA ALA A 378 2.43 5.13 3.57
C ALA A 378 3.95 5.30 3.38
N TRP A 379 4.35 6.35 2.65
CA TRP A 379 5.77 6.68 2.45
C TRP A 379 6.44 7.14 3.75
N GLN A 380 5.81 8.05 4.48
CA GLN A 380 6.32 8.52 5.78
C GLN A 380 6.42 7.36 6.77
N TRP A 381 5.36 6.54 6.86
CA TRP A 381 5.36 5.35 7.70
C TRP A 381 6.53 4.43 7.34
N ALA A 382 6.69 4.08 6.07
CA ALA A 382 7.74 3.18 5.62
C ALA A 382 9.15 3.73 5.89
N MET A 383 9.38 5.03 5.64
CA MET A 383 10.66 5.69 5.94
C MET A 383 10.97 5.68 7.42
N VAL A 384 10.02 6.08 8.26
CA VAL A 384 10.24 6.17 9.70
C VAL A 384 10.48 4.78 10.30
N THR A 385 9.69 3.79 9.90
CA THR A 385 9.83 2.41 10.41
C THR A 385 11.11 1.77 9.92
N LEU A 386 11.48 1.94 8.62
CA LEU A 386 12.75 1.46 8.09
C LEU A 386 13.94 2.04 8.86
N VAL A 387 14.00 3.36 8.97
CA VAL A 387 15.09 4.08 9.64
C VAL A 387 15.21 3.63 11.10
N THR A 388 14.09 3.54 11.81
CA THR A 388 14.08 3.12 13.22
C THR A 388 14.60 1.69 13.39
N ILE A 389 14.11 0.74 12.59
CA ILE A 389 14.55 -0.66 12.67
C ILE A 389 16.04 -0.80 12.30
N VAL A 390 16.46 -0.18 11.19
CA VAL A 390 17.87 -0.26 10.73
C VAL A 390 18.85 0.37 11.72
N ALA A 391 18.42 1.45 12.40
CA ALA A 391 19.23 2.12 13.41
C ALA A 391 19.37 1.33 14.72
N GLU A 392 18.32 0.62 15.14
CA GLU A 392 18.26 0.04 16.48
C GLU A 392 18.44 -1.49 16.52
N ILE A 393 18.19 -2.19 15.40
CA ILE A 393 18.08 -3.65 15.37
C ILE A 393 19.05 -4.27 14.36
N ASP A 394 19.77 -5.28 14.79
CA ASP A 394 20.45 -6.23 13.92
C ASP A 394 19.44 -7.32 13.52
N LEU A 395 19.33 -7.55 12.21
CA LEU A 395 18.40 -8.49 11.61
C LEU A 395 19.15 -9.55 10.83
N ASP A 396 18.81 -10.81 11.06
CA ASP A 396 19.30 -11.96 10.30
C ASP A 396 18.15 -12.82 9.79
N MET A 397 18.34 -13.48 8.64
CA MET A 397 17.38 -14.48 8.18
C MET A 397 17.33 -15.64 9.15
N ALA A 398 16.15 -15.97 9.68
CA ALA A 398 16.00 -17.13 10.56
C ALA A 398 16.35 -18.44 9.83
N ASN A 399 16.06 -18.52 8.54
CA ASN A 399 16.52 -19.58 7.65
C ASN A 399 17.42 -18.99 6.56
N PRO A 400 18.76 -19.17 6.64
CA PRO A 400 19.68 -18.65 5.62
C PRO A 400 19.46 -19.19 4.21
N LYS A 401 18.74 -20.32 4.07
CA LYS A 401 18.36 -20.92 2.78
C LYS A 401 16.97 -20.51 2.29
N TYR A 402 16.34 -19.53 2.96
CA TYR A 402 15.02 -19.06 2.57
C TYR A 402 15.05 -18.50 1.14
N GLN A 403 14.14 -19.00 0.31
CA GLN A 403 13.88 -18.47 -1.02
C GLN A 403 12.52 -17.75 -0.98
N LEU A 404 12.48 -16.55 -1.55
CA LEU A 404 11.28 -15.73 -1.55
C LEU A 404 10.09 -16.48 -2.18
N LYS A 405 9.09 -16.75 -1.38
CA LYS A 405 7.78 -17.19 -1.80
C LYS A 405 6.82 -16.04 -1.65
N MET A 406 5.97 -15.84 -2.63
CA MET A 406 5.00 -14.75 -2.62
C MET A 406 3.58 -15.31 -2.65
N ASP A 407 2.71 -14.75 -1.83
CA ASP A 407 1.28 -14.89 -1.97
C ASP A 407 0.74 -13.68 -2.73
N GLY A 408 -0.11 -13.95 -3.72
CA GLY A 408 -0.73 -12.93 -4.54
C GLY A 408 -2.24 -13.00 -4.41
N ALA A 409 -2.79 -12.03 -3.68
CA ALA A 409 -4.23 -11.83 -3.63
C ALA A 409 -4.55 -10.40 -4.09
N PHE A 410 -5.12 -9.60 -3.22
CA PHE A 410 -5.37 -8.18 -3.47
C PHE A 410 -4.07 -7.37 -3.52
N ASN A 411 -3.10 -7.75 -2.73
CA ASN A 411 -1.72 -7.27 -2.74
C ASN A 411 -0.75 -8.46 -2.61
N MET A 412 0.51 -8.22 -2.99
CA MET A 412 1.58 -9.22 -2.90
C MET A 412 2.26 -9.14 -1.54
N LYS A 413 2.51 -10.30 -0.91
CA LYS A 413 3.26 -10.39 0.34
C LYS A 413 4.29 -11.52 0.32
N PRO A 414 5.43 -11.38 1.02
CA PRO A 414 6.33 -12.51 1.23
C PRO A 414 5.68 -13.51 2.19
N LEU A 415 5.87 -14.81 1.93
CA LEU A 415 5.35 -15.90 2.75
C LEU A 415 6.46 -16.54 3.57
N GLY A 416 6.27 -16.60 4.90
CA GLY A 416 7.20 -17.29 5.78
C GLY A 416 8.57 -16.59 5.85
N LEU A 417 8.58 -15.27 5.80
CA LEU A 417 9.78 -14.46 6.00
C LEU A 417 9.99 -14.27 7.51
N PHE A 418 10.75 -15.20 8.11
CA PHE A 418 11.11 -15.13 9.51
C PHE A 418 12.50 -14.56 9.69
N VAL A 419 12.66 -13.70 10.69
CA VAL A 419 13.92 -13.06 11.04
C VAL A 419 14.28 -13.31 12.50
N LYS A 420 15.57 -13.34 12.78
CA LYS A 420 16.13 -13.21 14.13
C LYS A 420 16.47 -11.75 14.35
N VAL A 421 16.29 -11.26 15.56
CA VAL A 421 16.48 -9.86 15.91
C VAL A 421 17.39 -9.75 17.13
N ALA A 422 18.27 -8.75 17.15
CA ALA A 422 19.06 -8.36 18.30
C ALA A 422 19.20 -6.84 18.34
N PRO A 423 19.38 -6.21 19.52
CA PRO A 423 19.77 -4.81 19.59
C PRO A 423 21.05 -4.57 18.82
N ARG A 424 21.13 -3.50 18.02
CA ARG A 424 22.31 -3.15 17.25
C ARG A 424 23.54 -3.02 18.13
N GLY A 425 24.67 -3.58 17.71
CA GLY A 425 25.96 -3.56 18.40
C GLY A 425 26.13 -4.59 19.52
N LYS A 426 25.14 -5.46 19.76
CA LYS A 426 25.26 -6.61 20.67
C LYS A 426 25.49 -7.93 19.93
N GLY A 427 25.94 -7.88 18.68
CA GLY A 427 26.27 -8.95 17.75
C GLY A 427 25.65 -10.30 18.07
N THR A 428 24.95 -10.90 17.15
CA THR A 428 24.74 -12.35 17.18
C THR A 428 26.12 -12.99 17.00
N THR A 429 26.79 -13.33 18.10
CA THR A 429 27.97 -14.23 18.04
C THR A 429 27.45 -15.51 17.38
N ALA A 430 27.87 -15.73 16.14
CA ALA A 430 27.71 -17.02 15.49
C ALA A 430 28.46 -18.07 16.33
N GLU A 431 27.71 -18.93 17.03
CA GLU A 431 28.20 -20.23 17.49
C GLU A 431 28.13 -21.27 16.37
#